data_c42cbaf6eeef71c26f22007600e5ee82
#
_entry.id   c42cbaf6eeef71c26f22007600e5ee82
#
_cell.length_a   1.000
_cell.length_b   1.000
_cell.length_c   1.000
_cell.angle_alpha   90.00
_cell.angle_beta   90.00
_cell.angle_gamma   90.00
#
_symmetry.space_group_name_H-M   'P 1'
#
loop_
_entity.id
_entity.type
_entity.pdbx_description
1 polymer ?
#
loop_
_entity_poly.entity_id
_entity_poly.type
_entity_poly.pdbx_seq_one_letter_code
_entity_poly.pdbx_strand_id
1 'polypeptide(L)'
;RILPEVASEEFVIRTLTADSLASDIYSSALSLQEIQVAEEGKDGKRLIFHYKNFRHQGVDWQVDMVLELEKGKHYMRKYLEITVPDSQRHLARLDYIDFEPMNLPEGYAVWTHPVMEQGVGGISGYYISLGQPVYIQGMFFGLEFPAAETEIEDSQKVRIRYYSGKSFEMLASEGRLGESGTFTTWKEVIGATRSTDMDVIQTDFFSYIHDIAVPVGFRIQYNSWYDFMLNINENNILNSFREVERGLTQNGVRPIDSYVMDDGWNAYGPWQEENKAKFWSFNSKFPNELFTPSDLSHRLSSDCGLWLGPRGGYNYFIKFARFLEENGNGKLNRNSSDICTNHKVYCEKLKTFFLDCQQRFDVNYWKLDGFSARPPQPDPQGNYISGGYQGMYYVTEHWERWIDIFQAMRNQRGEKRNDLWINLTCYVNPSPWFLQWGNSVWMQNSQDIGRLNVKRLSQLDQLLSYRDDRYFDFVKTRAFQFPLAHLYNHDPIYGNTANLAGKMNDDEFRTYLMMMATRGTAFWELYYSYNMMNEGQKWVINADVLHWINDNYEILKHAKLI
;
A
#
# COMPACT_ATOMS: atom_id res chain seq x y z
N ARG A 1 -25.76 6.26 23.55
CA ARG A 1 -24.62 7.17 23.76
C ARG A 1 -23.46 6.34 24.26
N ILE A 2 -22.41 6.23 23.45
CA ILE A 2 -21.25 5.36 23.75
C ILE A 2 -20.19 6.13 24.55
N LEU A 3 -20.05 7.42 24.26
CA LEU A 3 -19.16 8.32 24.97
C LEU A 3 -19.95 9.22 25.93
N PRO A 4 -19.41 9.48 27.13
CA PRO A 4 -20.08 10.36 28.09
C PRO A 4 -20.02 11.83 27.66
N GLU A 5 -20.64 12.72 28.49
CA GLU A 5 -20.77 14.16 28.28
C GLU A 5 -19.44 14.92 28.44
N VAL A 6 -18.36 14.42 27.84
CA VAL A 6 -17.10 15.16 27.76
C VAL A 6 -17.12 15.98 26.48
N ALA A 7 -16.73 17.22 26.54
CA ALA A 7 -16.66 18.09 25.37
C ALA A 7 -15.65 17.53 24.36
N SER A 8 -16.17 16.97 23.27
CA SER A 8 -15.40 16.48 22.14
C SER A 8 -15.86 17.22 20.89
N GLU A 9 -15.01 17.28 19.89
CA GLU A 9 -15.32 17.87 18.60
C GLU A 9 -15.64 16.75 17.60
N GLU A 10 -16.53 17.00 16.66
CA GLU A 10 -16.74 16.11 15.51
C GLU A 10 -15.57 16.22 14.54
N PHE A 11 -15.00 17.41 14.43
CA PHE A 11 -13.78 17.70 13.67
C PHE A 11 -13.16 19.02 14.10
N VAL A 12 -11.88 19.19 13.80
CA VAL A 12 -11.17 20.47 13.86
C VAL A 12 -10.45 20.68 12.53
N ILE A 13 -10.69 21.83 11.89
CA ILE A 13 -9.97 22.24 10.68
C ILE A 13 -8.95 23.30 11.07
N ARG A 14 -7.66 23.00 10.96
CA ARG A 14 -6.62 24.01 11.11
C ARG A 14 -6.31 24.66 9.77
N THR A 15 -6.37 25.96 9.76
CA THR A 15 -6.09 26.80 8.60
C THR A 15 -4.81 27.60 8.80
N LEU A 16 -4.20 28.02 7.71
CA LEU A 16 -3.03 28.90 7.69
C LEU A 16 -3.33 30.13 6.84
N THR A 17 -2.94 31.31 7.32
CA THR A 17 -2.88 32.52 6.48
C THR A 17 -1.67 32.48 5.54
N ALA A 18 -1.59 33.42 4.60
CA ALA A 18 -0.42 33.61 3.75
C ALA A 18 0.87 33.82 4.56
N ASP A 19 0.78 34.47 5.72
CA ASP A 19 1.90 34.68 6.66
C ASP A 19 2.11 33.50 7.61
N SER A 20 1.49 32.34 7.33
CA SER A 20 1.58 31.12 8.13
C SER A 20 1.06 31.22 9.56
N LEU A 21 0.14 32.13 9.84
CA LEU A 21 -0.55 32.19 11.13
C LEU A 21 -1.64 31.13 11.16
N ALA A 22 -1.52 30.20 12.11
CA ALA A 22 -2.47 29.10 12.30
C ALA A 22 -3.71 29.57 13.07
N SER A 23 -4.87 29.03 12.70
CA SER A 23 -6.13 29.20 13.45
C SER A 23 -7.02 27.99 13.25
N ASP A 24 -7.80 27.64 14.27
CA ASP A 24 -8.64 26.46 14.28
C ASP A 24 -10.12 26.83 14.09
N ILE A 25 -10.81 26.04 13.30
CA ILE A 25 -12.26 26.01 13.15
C ILE A 25 -12.75 24.77 13.89
N TYR A 26 -13.44 24.97 15.01
CA TYR A 26 -14.00 23.91 15.84
C TYR A 26 -15.44 23.61 15.39
N SER A 27 -15.79 22.33 15.27
CA SER A 27 -17.16 21.92 14.90
C SER A 27 -18.22 22.47 15.87
N SER A 28 -17.91 22.51 17.17
CA SER A 28 -18.79 23.05 18.23
C SER A 28 -19.04 24.56 18.11
N ALA A 29 -18.16 25.30 17.44
CA ALA A 29 -18.32 26.75 17.21
C ALA A 29 -19.21 27.05 16.00
N LEU A 30 -19.53 26.06 15.17
CA LEU A 30 -20.32 26.24 13.97
C LEU A 30 -21.82 26.15 14.28
N SER A 31 -22.60 27.00 13.64
CA SER A 31 -24.05 26.98 13.77
C SER A 31 -24.66 26.03 12.74
N LEU A 32 -25.31 24.98 13.21
CA LEU A 32 -26.07 24.08 12.34
C LEU A 32 -27.23 24.86 11.69
N GLN A 33 -27.37 24.72 10.36
CA GLN A 33 -28.47 25.29 9.60
C GLN A 33 -29.61 24.26 9.46
N GLU A 34 -29.28 23.09 8.94
CA GLU A 34 -30.26 22.01 8.75
C GLU A 34 -29.55 20.65 8.69
N ILE A 35 -30.34 19.59 8.83
CA ILE A 35 -29.91 18.22 8.59
C ILE A 35 -30.74 17.66 7.45
N GLN A 36 -30.07 17.30 6.37
CA GLN A 36 -30.68 16.66 5.22
C GLN A 36 -30.49 15.15 5.29
N VAL A 37 -31.56 14.42 5.05
CA VAL A 37 -31.51 12.97 4.87
C VAL A 37 -31.61 12.67 3.39
N ALA A 38 -30.60 12.05 2.83
CA ALA A 38 -30.59 11.57 1.46
C ALA A 38 -30.51 10.04 1.44
N GLU A 39 -31.24 9.40 0.54
CA GLU A 39 -31.11 7.97 0.30
C GLU A 39 -29.98 7.72 -0.70
N GLU A 40 -29.11 6.76 -0.39
CA GLU A 40 -28.01 6.37 -1.24
C GLU A 40 -28.25 4.94 -1.76
N GLY A 41 -28.73 4.85 -3.01
CA GLY A 41 -29.14 3.59 -3.60
C GLY A 41 -30.33 2.93 -2.88
N LYS A 42 -30.43 1.60 -2.98
CA LYS A 42 -31.54 0.85 -2.36
C LYS A 42 -31.39 0.59 -0.86
N ASP A 43 -30.17 0.65 -0.35
CA ASP A 43 -29.81 0.16 0.98
C ASP A 43 -28.94 1.12 1.82
N GLY A 44 -28.65 2.33 1.34
CA GLY A 44 -27.80 3.31 2.05
C GLY A 44 -28.56 4.57 2.46
N LYS A 45 -28.05 5.26 3.50
CA LYS A 45 -28.51 6.58 3.93
C LYS A 45 -27.34 7.52 4.14
N ARG A 46 -27.49 8.75 3.67
CA ARG A 46 -26.60 9.88 3.97
C ARG A 46 -27.33 10.86 4.86
N LEU A 47 -26.67 11.31 5.92
CA LEU A 47 -27.08 12.44 6.73
C LEU A 47 -26.09 13.56 6.44
N ILE A 48 -26.58 14.69 5.94
CA ILE A 48 -25.76 15.86 5.66
C ILE A 48 -26.11 16.94 6.67
N PHE A 49 -25.12 17.31 7.45
CA PHE A 49 -25.19 18.39 8.44
C PHE A 49 -24.69 19.66 7.78
N HIS A 50 -25.59 20.51 7.32
CA HIS A 50 -25.24 21.80 6.72
C HIS A 50 -25.01 22.84 7.80
N TYR A 51 -23.79 23.35 7.91
CA TYR A 51 -23.49 24.48 8.78
C TYR A 51 -23.71 25.79 8.04
N LYS A 52 -24.09 26.83 8.78
CA LYS A 52 -24.22 28.19 8.22
C LYS A 52 -22.88 28.68 7.73
N ASN A 53 -22.87 29.37 6.60
CA ASN A 53 -21.67 30.05 6.10
C ASN A 53 -21.09 30.97 7.18
N PHE A 54 -19.79 30.96 7.31
CA PHE A 54 -19.07 31.78 8.31
C PHE A 54 -17.79 32.36 7.72
N ARG A 55 -17.31 33.44 8.35
CA ARG A 55 -16.06 34.08 7.97
C ARG A 55 -14.96 33.73 8.95
N HIS A 56 -13.83 33.27 8.43
CA HIS A 56 -12.66 32.89 9.22
C HIS A 56 -11.39 33.30 8.50
N GLN A 57 -10.50 34.03 9.18
CA GLN A 57 -9.26 34.61 8.62
C GLN A 57 -9.45 35.34 7.27
N GLY A 58 -10.54 36.10 7.14
CA GLY A 58 -10.83 36.87 5.93
C GLY A 58 -11.42 36.06 4.76
N VAL A 59 -11.62 34.78 4.91
CA VAL A 59 -12.21 33.87 3.92
C VAL A 59 -13.62 33.47 4.35
N ASP A 60 -14.53 33.36 3.38
CA ASP A 60 -15.89 32.86 3.58
C ASP A 60 -15.90 31.34 3.37
N TRP A 61 -16.25 30.60 4.42
CA TRP A 61 -16.22 29.13 4.44
C TRP A 61 -17.65 28.58 4.45
N GLN A 62 -17.85 27.50 3.70
CA GLN A 62 -18.97 26.60 3.85
C GLN A 62 -18.41 25.21 4.18
N VAL A 63 -18.97 24.60 5.23
CA VAL A 63 -18.59 23.25 5.66
C VAL A 63 -19.86 22.45 5.82
N ASP A 64 -19.87 21.27 5.24
CA ASP A 64 -20.88 20.25 5.46
C ASP A 64 -20.22 19.00 6.02
N MET A 65 -20.82 18.39 7.04
CA MET A 65 -20.38 17.09 7.56
C MET A 65 -21.35 16.02 7.06
N VAL A 66 -20.83 14.99 6.48
CA VAL A 66 -21.59 13.90 5.90
C VAL A 66 -21.34 12.61 6.68
N LEU A 67 -22.44 11.93 7.07
CA LEU A 67 -22.42 10.57 7.60
C LEU A 67 -23.05 9.63 6.57
N GLU A 68 -22.35 8.57 6.22
CA GLU A 68 -22.84 7.51 5.34
C GLU A 68 -23.02 6.22 6.12
N LEU A 69 -24.19 5.62 6.02
CA LEU A 69 -24.51 4.33 6.63
C LEU A 69 -25.13 3.40 5.60
N GLU A 70 -24.50 2.27 5.37
CA GLU A 70 -24.99 1.20 4.51
C GLU A 70 -25.66 0.11 5.33
N LYS A 71 -26.83 -0.37 4.85
CA LYS A 71 -27.60 -1.42 5.52
C LYS A 71 -26.80 -2.72 5.65
N GLY A 72 -26.81 -3.27 6.85
CA GLY A 72 -26.13 -4.54 7.15
C GLY A 72 -24.64 -4.39 7.46
N LYS A 73 -24.08 -3.19 7.36
CA LYS A 73 -22.70 -2.92 7.80
C LYS A 73 -22.68 -2.57 9.29
N HIS A 74 -21.61 -2.97 9.96
CA HIS A 74 -21.37 -2.65 11.37
C HIS A 74 -20.52 -1.39 11.55
N TYR A 75 -20.36 -0.60 10.48
CA TYR A 75 -19.62 0.65 10.45
C TYR A 75 -20.34 1.71 9.63
N MET A 76 -20.03 2.96 9.91
CA MET A 76 -20.40 4.12 9.11
C MET A 76 -19.16 4.90 8.70
N ARG A 77 -19.34 5.79 7.74
CA ARG A 77 -18.29 6.72 7.31
C ARG A 77 -18.68 8.15 7.61
N LYS A 78 -17.69 8.96 7.98
CA LYS A 78 -17.83 10.42 8.17
C LYS A 78 -16.79 11.14 7.31
N TYR A 79 -17.19 12.22 6.67
CA TYR A 79 -16.28 13.08 5.93
C TYR A 79 -16.82 14.51 5.85
N LEU A 80 -15.96 15.44 5.42
CA LEU A 80 -16.30 16.85 5.26
C LEU A 80 -16.33 17.23 3.78
N GLU A 81 -17.27 18.08 3.43
CA GLU A 81 -17.34 18.79 2.17
C GLU A 81 -17.09 20.27 2.47
N ILE A 82 -16.00 20.81 1.94
CA ILE A 82 -15.54 22.17 2.28
C ILE A 82 -15.47 23.00 1.00
N THR A 83 -16.16 24.15 1.01
CA THR A 83 -16.19 25.06 -0.13
C THR A 83 -15.74 26.44 0.28
N VAL A 84 -14.97 27.10 -0.58
CA VAL A 84 -14.62 28.51 -0.47
C VAL A 84 -14.83 29.18 -1.83
N PRO A 85 -15.19 30.49 -1.87
CA PRO A 85 -15.36 31.21 -3.12
C PRO A 85 -14.10 31.19 -3.99
N ASP A 86 -14.25 31.06 -5.30
CA ASP A 86 -13.14 31.01 -6.27
C ASP A 86 -12.16 32.18 -6.08
N SER A 87 -12.66 33.40 -5.85
CA SER A 87 -11.85 34.58 -5.64
C SER A 87 -11.00 34.55 -4.35
N GLN A 88 -11.30 33.63 -3.43
CA GLN A 88 -10.64 33.53 -2.12
C GLN A 88 -9.79 32.25 -1.99
N ARG A 89 -9.75 31.37 -3.00
CA ARG A 89 -9.03 30.09 -2.96
C ARG A 89 -7.54 30.23 -2.63
N HIS A 90 -6.90 31.30 -3.08
CA HIS A 90 -5.48 31.58 -2.81
C HIS A 90 -5.22 31.97 -1.34
N LEU A 91 -6.23 32.46 -0.61
CA LEU A 91 -6.15 32.82 0.80
C LEU A 91 -6.47 31.65 1.74
N ALA A 92 -7.31 30.73 1.27
CA ALA A 92 -7.78 29.59 2.04
C ALA A 92 -6.76 28.44 1.97
N ARG A 93 -6.00 28.20 3.04
CA ARG A 93 -5.02 27.11 3.12
C ARG A 93 -5.35 26.20 4.29
N LEU A 94 -5.43 24.88 4.00
CA LEU A 94 -5.58 23.84 5.01
C LEU A 94 -4.21 23.41 5.51
N ASP A 95 -3.98 23.44 6.81
CA ASP A 95 -2.83 22.81 7.45
C ASP A 95 -3.12 21.32 7.63
N TYR A 96 -4.09 21.02 8.52
CA TYR A 96 -4.57 19.66 8.73
C TYR A 96 -6.06 19.67 9.13
N ILE A 97 -6.63 18.48 9.11
CA ILE A 97 -7.97 18.19 9.65
C ILE A 97 -7.83 17.09 10.68
N ASP A 98 -8.32 17.33 11.90
CA ASP A 98 -8.50 16.31 12.94
C ASP A 98 -9.92 15.77 12.84
N PHE A 99 -10.02 14.46 12.67
CA PHE A 99 -11.27 13.72 12.74
C PHE A 99 -11.43 13.13 14.13
N GLU A 100 -12.64 13.19 14.69
CA GLU A 100 -12.95 12.71 16.04
C GLU A 100 -11.92 13.09 17.11
N PRO A 101 -11.59 14.37 17.30
CA PRO A 101 -10.74 14.76 18.41
C PRO A 101 -11.52 14.59 19.73
N MET A 102 -11.36 13.41 20.33
CA MET A 102 -12.13 12.98 21.50
C MET A 102 -11.35 13.19 22.79
N ASN A 103 -12.05 13.69 23.82
CA ASN A 103 -11.61 13.62 25.20
C ASN A 103 -12.31 12.43 25.87
N LEU A 104 -11.55 11.45 26.29
CA LEU A 104 -12.09 10.25 26.92
C LEU A 104 -12.05 10.35 28.44
N PRO A 105 -13.06 9.83 29.17
CA PRO A 105 -13.00 9.72 30.61
C PRO A 105 -11.89 8.79 31.07
N GLU A 106 -11.43 9.00 32.29
CA GLU A 106 -10.51 8.08 32.96
C GLU A 106 -11.09 6.65 33.02
N GLY A 107 -10.25 5.65 32.73
CA GLY A 107 -10.63 4.24 32.75
C GLY A 107 -11.22 3.69 31.47
N TYR A 108 -11.33 4.49 30.40
CA TYR A 108 -11.69 3.97 29.09
C TYR A 108 -10.56 3.14 28.49
N ALA A 109 -10.88 1.94 28.03
CA ALA A 109 -9.92 1.11 27.29
C ALA A 109 -9.74 1.72 25.88
N VAL A 110 -8.53 2.19 25.63
CA VAL A 110 -8.16 2.79 24.34
C VAL A 110 -6.82 2.23 23.89
N TRP A 111 -6.71 1.97 22.61
CA TRP A 111 -5.48 1.48 22.01
C TRP A 111 -5.29 2.06 20.60
N THR A 112 -4.06 2.40 20.27
CA THR A 112 -3.58 2.59 18.91
C THR A 112 -2.16 2.06 18.79
N HIS A 113 -1.69 1.90 17.59
CA HIS A 113 -0.31 1.50 17.33
C HIS A 113 0.65 2.55 17.91
N PRO A 114 1.59 2.16 18.78
CA PRO A 114 2.52 3.11 19.37
C PRO A 114 3.49 3.67 18.32
N VAL A 115 3.86 4.93 18.45
CA VAL A 115 4.97 5.48 17.69
C VAL A 115 6.26 4.76 18.10
N MET A 116 6.97 4.22 17.13
CA MET A 116 8.17 3.42 17.38
C MET A 116 9.41 4.32 17.47
N GLU A 117 10.32 4.02 18.39
CA GLU A 117 11.61 4.72 18.51
C GLU A 117 12.50 4.48 17.28
N GLN A 118 12.45 3.25 16.75
CA GLN A 118 13.22 2.86 15.56
C GLN A 118 12.30 2.45 14.43
N GLY A 119 12.68 2.81 13.20
CA GLY A 119 11.97 2.38 12.00
C GLY A 119 12.21 0.91 11.68
N VAL A 120 11.44 0.39 10.74
CA VAL A 120 11.59 -0.95 10.14
C VAL A 120 11.58 -0.82 8.62
N GLY A 121 12.21 -1.75 7.93
CA GLY A 121 12.22 -1.78 6.47
C GLY A 121 12.70 -0.47 5.82
N GLY A 122 13.54 0.31 6.49
CA GLY A 122 14.00 1.62 6.00
C GLY A 122 13.01 2.78 6.23
N ILE A 123 11.83 2.54 6.81
CA ILE A 123 10.85 3.56 7.20
C ILE A 123 11.21 4.08 8.60
N SER A 124 11.18 5.40 8.80
CA SER A 124 11.41 5.98 10.13
C SER A 124 10.34 5.55 11.12
N GLY A 125 10.67 5.52 12.42
CA GLY A 125 9.73 5.09 13.46
C GLY A 125 8.41 5.83 13.45
N TYR A 126 8.43 7.13 13.19
CA TYR A 126 7.23 7.94 13.08
C TYR A 126 6.33 7.51 11.91
N TYR A 127 6.89 7.38 10.70
CA TYR A 127 6.10 7.05 9.51
C TYR A 127 5.59 5.60 9.49
N ILE A 128 6.24 4.69 10.19
CA ILE A 128 5.83 3.28 10.21
C ILE A 128 4.48 3.09 10.90
N SER A 129 4.12 3.96 11.83
CA SER A 129 2.86 3.91 12.58
C SER A 129 1.67 4.55 11.85
N LEU A 130 1.89 5.21 10.71
CA LEU A 130 0.83 5.89 9.99
C LEU A 130 -0.21 4.91 9.44
N GLY A 131 -1.45 5.36 9.38
CA GLY A 131 -2.56 4.58 8.83
C GLY A 131 -2.89 3.34 9.67
N GLN A 132 -2.77 3.41 10.99
CA GLN A 132 -3.22 2.38 11.91
C GLN A 132 -4.53 2.81 12.59
N PRO A 133 -5.41 1.86 12.99
CA PRO A 133 -6.67 2.18 13.64
C PRO A 133 -6.51 2.64 15.09
N VAL A 134 -7.57 3.25 15.62
CA VAL A 134 -7.81 3.41 17.07
C VAL A 134 -8.90 2.46 17.50
N TYR A 135 -8.73 1.82 18.63
CA TYR A 135 -9.75 0.99 19.28
C TYR A 135 -10.18 1.64 20.60
N ILE A 136 -11.48 1.85 20.77
CA ILE A 136 -12.06 2.49 21.96
C ILE A 136 -13.31 1.72 22.38
N GLN A 137 -13.30 1.09 23.56
CA GLN A 137 -14.49 0.52 24.21
C GLN A 137 -15.38 -0.34 23.27
N GLY A 138 -14.81 -1.20 22.46
CA GLY A 138 -15.56 -2.03 21.51
C GLY A 138 -15.98 -1.29 20.23
N MET A 139 -15.23 -0.28 19.88
CA MET A 139 -15.33 0.41 18.59
C MET A 139 -13.95 0.52 17.95
N PHE A 140 -13.92 0.67 16.62
CA PHE A 140 -12.72 1.03 15.89
C PHE A 140 -12.95 2.31 15.07
N PHE A 141 -11.88 3.07 14.92
CA PHE A 141 -11.85 4.33 14.16
C PHE A 141 -10.60 4.35 13.27
N GLY A 142 -10.68 5.08 12.17
CA GLY A 142 -9.54 5.32 11.31
C GLY A 142 -9.93 6.16 10.10
N LEU A 143 -8.93 6.70 9.41
CA LEU A 143 -9.16 7.39 8.15
C LEU A 143 -8.87 6.43 6.99
N GLU A 144 -9.75 6.36 6.01
CA GLU A 144 -9.58 5.54 4.79
C GLU A 144 -8.46 6.08 3.89
N PHE A 145 -7.37 6.52 4.53
CA PHE A 145 -6.16 7.04 3.92
C PHE A 145 -4.92 6.43 4.59
N PRO A 146 -4.00 5.83 3.84
CA PRO A 146 -2.94 4.99 4.42
C PRO A 146 -1.86 5.74 5.18
N ALA A 147 -1.83 7.06 5.14
CA ALA A 147 -0.82 7.88 5.83
C ALA A 147 -1.44 8.88 6.83
N ALA A 148 -2.63 8.59 7.35
CA ALA A 148 -3.18 9.37 8.45
C ALA A 148 -2.37 9.15 9.74
N GLU A 149 -2.15 10.22 10.50
CA GLU A 149 -1.58 10.13 11.85
C GLU A 149 -2.69 9.79 12.84
N THR A 150 -2.46 8.78 13.65
CA THR A 150 -3.34 8.42 14.76
C THR A 150 -2.59 8.58 16.06
N GLU A 151 -3.10 9.34 17.00
CA GLU A 151 -2.42 9.62 18.26
C GLU A 151 -3.39 9.56 19.45
N ILE A 152 -2.87 9.04 20.56
CA ILE A 152 -3.51 9.09 21.86
C ILE A 152 -2.58 9.85 22.81
N GLU A 153 -2.96 11.08 23.16
CA GLU A 153 -2.24 11.90 24.12
C GLU A 153 -2.75 11.64 25.53
N ASP A 154 -1.84 11.39 26.46
CA ASP A 154 -2.13 11.16 27.90
C ASP A 154 -3.19 10.08 28.16
N SER A 155 -3.32 9.09 27.30
CA SER A 155 -4.34 8.02 27.36
C SER A 155 -5.80 8.50 27.37
N GLN A 156 -6.05 9.76 27.06
CA GLN A 156 -7.38 10.37 27.14
C GLN A 156 -7.77 11.20 25.91
N LYS A 157 -6.80 11.76 25.18
CA LYS A 157 -7.09 12.56 24.00
C LYS A 157 -6.75 11.79 22.75
N VAL A 158 -7.76 11.50 21.98
CA VAL A 158 -7.64 10.77 20.70
C VAL A 158 -7.81 11.75 19.56
N ARG A 159 -6.99 11.61 18.53
CA ARG A 159 -7.15 12.30 17.27
C ARG A 159 -6.68 11.45 16.10
N ILE A 160 -7.36 11.62 14.97
CA ILE A 160 -6.99 11.04 13.67
C ILE A 160 -6.77 12.22 12.74
N ARG A 161 -5.55 12.41 12.28
CA ARG A 161 -5.14 13.63 11.56
C ARG A 161 -4.77 13.36 10.12
N TYR A 162 -5.34 14.18 9.25
CA TYR A 162 -4.96 14.30 7.85
C TYR A 162 -4.24 15.62 7.62
N TYR A 163 -3.00 15.55 7.15
CA TYR A 163 -2.21 16.74 6.81
C TYR A 163 -2.38 17.10 5.34
N SER A 164 -2.79 18.33 5.04
CA SER A 164 -2.93 18.84 3.67
C SER A 164 -1.76 19.73 3.26
N GLY A 165 -1.57 20.84 3.95
CA GLY A 165 -0.60 21.87 3.61
C GLY A 165 -0.92 22.66 2.33
N LYS A 166 -2.11 22.48 1.73
CA LYS A 166 -2.48 23.04 0.42
C LYS A 166 -3.49 24.17 0.53
N SER A 167 -3.35 25.19 -0.33
CA SER A 167 -4.42 26.14 -0.57
C SER A 167 -5.52 25.53 -1.46
N PHE A 168 -6.73 26.09 -1.42
CA PHE A 168 -7.80 25.67 -2.34
C PHE A 168 -7.46 25.94 -3.80
N GLU A 169 -6.61 26.92 -4.10
CA GLU A 169 -6.07 27.14 -5.44
C GLU A 169 -5.15 25.98 -5.87
N MET A 170 -4.30 25.48 -4.97
CA MET A 170 -3.47 24.30 -5.23
C MET A 170 -4.33 23.06 -5.42
N LEU A 171 -5.33 22.83 -4.55
CA LEU A 171 -6.27 21.72 -4.67
C LEU A 171 -7.01 21.76 -6.02
N ALA A 172 -7.45 22.93 -6.47
CA ALA A 172 -8.07 23.12 -7.78
C ALA A 172 -7.11 22.78 -8.92
N SER A 173 -5.86 23.26 -8.86
CA SER A 173 -4.84 23.00 -9.89
C SER A 173 -4.43 21.54 -10.00
N GLU A 174 -4.64 20.76 -8.94
CA GLU A 174 -4.38 19.32 -8.89
C GLU A 174 -5.62 18.46 -9.21
N GLY A 175 -6.77 19.12 -9.51
CA GLY A 175 -8.02 18.42 -9.79
C GLY A 175 -8.65 17.75 -8.55
N ARG A 176 -8.36 18.27 -7.35
CA ARG A 176 -8.88 17.74 -6.07
C ARG A 176 -10.22 18.34 -5.66
N LEU A 177 -10.71 19.34 -6.37
CA LEU A 177 -12.03 19.92 -6.14
C LEU A 177 -13.05 19.27 -7.07
N GLY A 178 -14.24 18.98 -6.56
CA GLY A 178 -15.39 18.57 -7.34
C GLY A 178 -15.91 19.69 -8.27
N GLU A 179 -16.92 19.36 -9.08
CA GLU A 179 -17.51 20.30 -10.06
C GLU A 179 -18.03 21.60 -9.42
N SER A 180 -18.51 21.53 -8.18
CA SER A 180 -18.97 22.69 -7.39
C SER A 180 -17.83 23.52 -6.76
N GLY A 181 -16.56 23.14 -6.97
CA GLY A 181 -15.43 23.73 -6.28
C GLY A 181 -15.26 23.26 -4.83
N THR A 182 -15.90 22.17 -4.46
CA THR A 182 -15.90 21.58 -3.13
C THR A 182 -14.72 20.62 -2.96
N PHE A 183 -13.98 20.77 -1.88
CA PHE A 183 -13.01 19.77 -1.43
C PHE A 183 -13.71 18.75 -0.54
N THR A 184 -13.75 17.50 -1.00
CA THR A 184 -14.23 16.37 -0.20
C THR A 184 -13.03 15.68 0.46
N THR A 185 -13.06 15.57 1.78
CA THR A 185 -11.99 14.94 2.55
C THR A 185 -11.97 13.42 2.38
N TRP A 186 -10.89 12.77 2.81
CA TRP A 186 -10.88 11.34 3.05
C TRP A 186 -11.96 10.97 4.06
N LYS A 187 -12.49 9.73 3.94
CA LYS A 187 -13.56 9.25 4.82
C LYS A 187 -12.96 8.65 6.09
N GLU A 188 -13.46 9.08 7.22
CA GLU A 188 -13.26 8.40 8.49
C GLU A 188 -14.24 7.23 8.60
N VAL A 189 -13.76 6.08 9.05
CA VAL A 189 -14.60 4.95 9.44
C VAL A 189 -14.83 4.98 10.95
N ILE A 190 -16.07 4.73 11.35
CA ILE A 190 -16.51 4.55 12.73
C ILE A 190 -17.22 3.20 12.80
N GLY A 191 -16.57 2.19 13.39
CA GLY A 191 -17.08 0.83 13.43
C GLY A 191 -17.46 0.35 14.83
N ALA A 192 -18.54 -0.41 14.93
CA ALA A 192 -18.97 -1.08 16.14
C ALA A 192 -18.53 -2.55 16.12
N THR A 193 -18.11 -3.05 17.30
CA THR A 193 -17.66 -4.44 17.42
C THR A 193 -18.55 -5.24 18.36
N ARG A 194 -18.47 -6.56 18.26
CA ARG A 194 -19.27 -7.49 19.06
C ARG A 194 -18.84 -7.60 20.52
N SER A 195 -17.66 -7.07 20.87
CA SER A 195 -17.09 -7.17 22.21
C SER A 195 -16.10 -6.02 22.44
N THR A 196 -15.71 -5.84 23.70
CA THR A 196 -14.59 -4.99 24.12
C THR A 196 -13.26 -5.74 24.17
N ASP A 197 -13.26 -7.03 23.88
CA ASP A 197 -12.06 -7.85 23.77
C ASP A 197 -11.26 -7.49 22.53
N MET A 198 -9.96 -7.27 22.68
CA MET A 198 -9.07 -6.78 21.62
C MET A 198 -9.00 -7.72 20.41
N ASP A 199 -9.03 -9.03 20.62
CA ASP A 199 -8.98 -10.00 19.52
C ASP A 199 -10.29 -9.99 18.72
N VAL A 200 -11.42 -9.71 19.38
CA VAL A 200 -12.72 -9.54 18.74
C VAL A 200 -12.77 -8.20 17.98
N ILE A 201 -12.30 -7.12 18.58
CA ILE A 201 -12.21 -5.80 17.91
C ILE A 201 -11.38 -5.93 16.65
N GLN A 202 -10.21 -6.55 16.72
CA GLN A 202 -9.35 -6.79 15.56
C GLN A 202 -10.05 -7.63 14.49
N THR A 203 -10.81 -8.66 14.89
CA THR A 203 -11.56 -9.50 13.95
C THR A 203 -12.62 -8.69 13.19
N ASP A 204 -13.37 -7.88 13.91
CA ASP A 204 -14.42 -7.05 13.32
C ASP A 204 -13.83 -5.91 12.47
N PHE A 205 -12.70 -5.34 12.90
CA PHE A 205 -11.93 -4.40 12.08
C PHE A 205 -11.42 -5.05 10.79
N PHE A 206 -10.88 -6.27 10.84
CA PHE A 206 -10.46 -6.97 9.62
C PHE A 206 -11.63 -7.36 8.73
N SER A 207 -12.81 -7.63 9.28
CA SER A 207 -14.02 -7.80 8.48
C SER A 207 -14.36 -6.53 7.69
N TYR A 208 -14.27 -5.36 8.32
CA TYR A 208 -14.41 -4.08 7.64
C TYR A 208 -13.33 -3.89 6.56
N ILE A 209 -12.06 -4.19 6.85
CA ILE A 209 -10.99 -4.10 5.85
C ILE A 209 -11.26 -5.01 4.65
N HIS A 210 -11.76 -6.22 4.86
CA HIS A 210 -12.16 -7.10 3.75
C HIS A 210 -13.30 -6.51 2.90
N ASP A 211 -14.23 -5.78 3.51
CA ASP A 211 -15.32 -5.13 2.78
C ASP A 211 -14.86 -4.04 1.82
N ILE A 212 -13.79 -3.31 2.18
CA ILE A 212 -13.26 -2.19 1.39
C ILE A 212 -12.08 -2.56 0.51
N ALA A 213 -11.44 -3.69 0.78
CA ALA A 213 -10.28 -4.15 0.03
C ALA A 213 -10.65 -4.53 -1.41
N VAL A 214 -9.70 -4.37 -2.32
CA VAL A 214 -9.84 -4.95 -3.66
C VAL A 214 -10.01 -6.46 -3.54
N PRO A 215 -10.96 -7.06 -4.27
CA PRO A 215 -11.21 -8.49 -4.19
C PRO A 215 -9.96 -9.30 -4.52
N VAL A 216 -9.69 -10.33 -3.73
CA VAL A 216 -8.59 -11.26 -3.94
C VAL A 216 -9.06 -12.70 -3.89
N GLY A 217 -8.50 -13.52 -4.80
CA GLY A 217 -8.54 -14.98 -4.70
C GLY A 217 -7.14 -15.52 -4.42
N PHE A 218 -7.03 -16.83 -4.24
CA PHE A 218 -5.72 -17.46 -4.13
C PHE A 218 -4.93 -17.30 -5.45
N ARG A 219 -3.84 -16.53 -5.38
CA ARG A 219 -2.98 -16.20 -6.53
C ARG A 219 -1.71 -17.03 -6.52
N ILE A 220 -1.36 -17.57 -7.65
CA ILE A 220 -0.12 -18.30 -7.87
C ILE A 220 0.60 -17.65 -9.06
N GLN A 221 1.88 -17.34 -8.90
CA GLN A 221 2.69 -16.78 -9.99
C GLN A 221 4.15 -17.21 -9.89
N TYR A 222 4.88 -17.18 -11.00
CA TYR A 222 6.33 -17.34 -11.05
C TYR A 222 7.00 -15.97 -11.03
N ASN A 223 8.18 -15.88 -10.38
CA ASN A 223 9.03 -14.68 -10.41
C ASN A 223 10.48 -15.06 -10.69
N SER A 224 11.13 -14.32 -11.58
CA SER A 224 12.48 -14.59 -12.07
C SER A 224 13.62 -14.17 -11.11
N TRP A 225 13.35 -13.46 -10.01
CA TRP A 225 14.41 -12.83 -9.21
C TRP A 225 15.44 -13.81 -8.70
N TYR A 226 15.04 -14.83 -7.97
CA TYR A 226 15.97 -15.81 -7.43
C TYR A 226 16.41 -16.90 -8.42
N ASP A 227 15.89 -16.85 -9.64
CA ASP A 227 16.41 -17.68 -10.75
C ASP A 227 17.62 -17.01 -11.43
N PHE A 228 17.54 -15.72 -11.76
CA PHE A 228 18.54 -15.01 -12.56
C PHE A 228 19.03 -13.69 -11.97
N MET A 229 18.35 -13.09 -11.00
CA MET A 229 18.57 -11.70 -10.56
C MET A 229 18.62 -10.76 -11.77
N LEU A 230 19.54 -9.80 -11.81
CA LEU A 230 19.68 -8.82 -12.90
C LEU A 230 20.08 -9.44 -14.26
N ASN A 231 20.41 -10.74 -14.31
CA ASN A 231 20.88 -11.41 -15.52
C ASN A 231 19.75 -11.98 -16.38
N ILE A 232 18.50 -11.58 -16.12
CA ILE A 232 17.38 -11.94 -17.01
C ILE A 232 17.63 -11.45 -18.43
N ASN A 233 17.19 -12.24 -19.40
CA ASN A 233 17.09 -11.88 -20.81
C ASN A 233 15.92 -12.64 -21.44
N GLU A 234 15.51 -12.23 -22.65
CA GLU A 234 14.36 -12.83 -23.33
C GLU A 234 14.47 -14.36 -23.38
N ASN A 235 15.63 -14.90 -23.76
CA ASN A 235 15.78 -16.35 -23.95
C ASN A 235 15.65 -17.15 -22.64
N ASN A 236 16.32 -16.73 -21.57
CA ASN A 236 16.23 -17.47 -20.31
C ASN A 236 14.85 -17.36 -19.66
N ILE A 237 14.20 -16.22 -19.78
CA ILE A 237 12.81 -16.00 -19.31
C ILE A 237 11.85 -16.93 -20.05
N LEU A 238 11.89 -16.96 -21.39
CA LEU A 238 11.02 -17.82 -22.18
C LEU A 238 11.21 -19.32 -21.87
N ASN A 239 12.45 -19.72 -21.57
CA ASN A 239 12.73 -21.08 -21.17
C ASN A 239 12.17 -21.42 -19.80
N SER A 240 12.39 -20.55 -18.81
CA SER A 240 11.84 -20.73 -17.46
C SER A 240 10.30 -20.77 -17.45
N PHE A 241 9.63 -19.91 -18.22
CA PHE A 241 8.17 -19.93 -18.32
C PHE A 241 7.65 -21.30 -18.79
N ARG A 242 8.24 -21.86 -19.86
CA ARG A 242 7.84 -23.17 -20.37
C ARG A 242 8.11 -24.31 -19.37
N GLU A 243 9.26 -24.30 -18.74
CA GLU A 243 9.66 -25.35 -17.81
C GLU A 243 8.85 -25.31 -16.51
N VAL A 244 8.56 -24.10 -15.98
CA VAL A 244 7.70 -23.92 -14.81
C VAL A 244 6.26 -24.34 -15.13
N GLU A 245 5.72 -23.91 -16.24
CA GLU A 245 4.39 -24.33 -16.71
C GLU A 245 4.31 -25.86 -16.80
N ARG A 246 5.28 -26.48 -17.47
CA ARG A 246 5.34 -27.94 -17.62
C ARG A 246 5.36 -28.64 -16.24
N GLY A 247 6.21 -28.17 -15.33
CA GLY A 247 6.32 -28.75 -13.99
C GLY A 247 5.03 -28.64 -13.17
N LEU A 248 4.29 -27.56 -13.33
CA LEU A 248 3.02 -27.35 -12.65
C LEU A 248 1.87 -28.14 -13.28
N THR A 249 1.67 -28.00 -14.59
CA THR A 249 0.51 -28.59 -15.27
C THR A 249 0.56 -30.12 -15.38
N GLN A 250 1.75 -30.69 -15.53
CA GLN A 250 1.95 -32.17 -15.48
C GLN A 250 1.56 -32.78 -14.13
N ASN A 251 1.50 -31.97 -13.07
CA ASN A 251 1.08 -32.35 -11.73
C ASN A 251 -0.30 -31.83 -11.35
N GLY A 252 -1.10 -31.42 -12.34
CA GLY A 252 -2.50 -31.05 -12.16
C GLY A 252 -2.74 -29.64 -11.58
N VAL A 253 -1.71 -28.82 -11.46
CA VAL A 253 -1.88 -27.42 -11.06
C VAL A 253 -2.50 -26.63 -12.22
N ARG A 254 -3.47 -25.78 -11.93
CA ARG A 254 -4.05 -24.88 -12.93
C ARG A 254 -2.98 -23.96 -13.52
N PRO A 255 -3.21 -23.37 -14.71
CA PRO A 255 -2.38 -22.28 -15.19
C PRO A 255 -2.22 -21.19 -14.13
N ILE A 256 -1.02 -20.70 -13.93
CA ILE A 256 -0.73 -19.67 -12.94
C ILE A 256 -1.20 -18.30 -13.40
N ASP A 257 -1.37 -17.38 -12.47
CA ASP A 257 -2.00 -16.09 -12.77
C ASP A 257 -1.05 -15.14 -13.51
N SER A 258 0.26 -15.22 -13.26
CA SER A 258 1.27 -14.40 -13.94
C SER A 258 2.63 -15.08 -14.02
N TYR A 259 3.35 -14.78 -15.09
CA TYR A 259 4.80 -14.97 -15.22
C TYR A 259 5.49 -13.60 -15.06
N VAL A 260 6.26 -13.44 -13.98
CA VAL A 260 6.81 -12.15 -13.57
C VAL A 260 8.28 -12.02 -13.96
N MET A 261 8.57 -10.97 -14.72
CA MET A 261 9.94 -10.51 -14.95
C MET A 261 10.31 -9.50 -13.87
N ASP A 262 11.28 -9.88 -13.01
CA ASP A 262 11.80 -9.00 -11.96
C ASP A 262 12.82 -8.00 -12.52
N ASP A 263 13.55 -7.25 -11.67
CA ASP A 263 14.55 -6.25 -12.08
C ASP A 263 15.58 -6.82 -13.07
N GLY A 264 16.04 -5.99 -13.97
CA GLY A 264 17.04 -6.34 -14.99
C GLY A 264 16.58 -6.14 -16.44
N TRP A 265 15.32 -5.80 -16.69
CA TRP A 265 14.76 -5.49 -18.00
C TRP A 265 14.98 -4.04 -18.44
N ASN A 266 15.15 -3.13 -17.49
CA ASN A 266 15.20 -1.69 -17.73
C ASN A 266 16.61 -1.19 -18.05
N ALA A 267 16.68 -0.21 -18.94
CA ALA A 267 17.87 0.59 -19.20
C ALA A 267 17.87 1.84 -18.30
N TYR A 268 18.69 1.82 -17.26
CA TYR A 268 18.75 2.91 -16.26
C TYR A 268 19.48 4.16 -16.73
N GLY A 269 20.13 4.15 -17.90
CA GLY A 269 20.79 5.30 -18.46
C GLY A 269 21.76 4.98 -19.59
N PRO A 270 22.35 6.01 -20.23
CA PRO A 270 23.26 5.86 -21.38
C PRO A 270 24.50 5.01 -21.11
N TRP A 271 24.89 4.86 -19.85
CA TRP A 271 26.03 4.00 -19.45
C TRP A 271 25.75 2.50 -19.59
N GLN A 272 24.47 2.11 -19.72
CA GLN A 272 24.07 0.72 -19.99
C GLN A 272 23.70 0.51 -21.46
N GLU A 273 23.00 1.46 -22.04
CA GLU A 273 22.46 1.38 -23.40
C GLU A 273 22.67 2.72 -24.11
N GLU A 274 23.83 2.86 -24.78
CA GLU A 274 24.19 4.09 -25.47
C GLU A 274 23.08 4.50 -26.47
N ASN A 275 22.59 5.73 -26.34
CA ASN A 275 21.55 6.34 -27.17
C ASN A 275 20.14 5.70 -27.14
N LYS A 276 19.89 4.68 -26.33
CA LYS A 276 18.58 4.02 -26.23
C LYS A 276 17.85 4.29 -24.94
N ALA A 277 18.57 4.59 -23.86
CA ALA A 277 17.95 4.81 -22.56
C ALA A 277 17.00 6.02 -22.59
N LYS A 278 15.77 5.77 -22.17
CA LYS A 278 14.69 6.74 -22.03
C LYS A 278 14.08 6.60 -20.64
N PHE A 279 12.98 7.27 -20.41
CA PHE A 279 12.20 7.06 -19.20
C PHE A 279 11.66 5.62 -19.15
N TRP A 280 12.12 4.80 -18.21
CA TRP A 280 11.71 3.40 -18.00
C TRP A 280 11.63 2.60 -19.33
N SER A 281 12.73 2.55 -20.06
CA SER A 281 12.80 1.84 -21.35
C SER A 281 13.41 0.45 -21.22
N PHE A 282 13.05 -0.44 -22.11
CA PHE A 282 13.62 -1.79 -22.18
C PHE A 282 15.07 -1.75 -22.69
N ASN A 283 15.91 -2.60 -22.12
CA ASN A 283 17.32 -2.73 -22.54
C ASN A 283 17.48 -3.77 -23.67
N SER A 284 18.71 -3.90 -24.19
CA SER A 284 19.00 -4.80 -25.31
C SER A 284 18.79 -6.28 -25.03
N LYS A 285 18.63 -6.68 -23.78
CA LYS A 285 18.30 -8.06 -23.41
C LYS A 285 16.85 -8.44 -23.73
N PHE A 286 16.01 -7.44 -23.98
CA PHE A 286 14.61 -7.55 -24.40
C PHE A 286 14.39 -6.77 -25.70
N PRO A 287 14.89 -7.28 -26.85
CA PRO A 287 14.90 -6.54 -28.12
C PRO A 287 13.51 -6.25 -28.69
N ASN A 288 12.52 -7.05 -28.31
CA ASN A 288 11.11 -6.91 -28.67
C ASN A 288 10.28 -6.37 -27.48
N GLU A 289 10.91 -5.68 -26.54
CA GLU A 289 10.27 -5.27 -25.29
C GLU A 289 9.64 -6.50 -24.58
N LEU A 290 8.37 -6.46 -24.18
CA LEU A 290 7.68 -7.59 -23.56
C LEU A 290 6.76 -8.36 -24.52
N PHE A 291 6.74 -8.06 -25.82
CA PHE A 291 5.84 -8.76 -26.74
C PHE A 291 6.05 -10.28 -26.75
N THR A 292 7.30 -10.73 -26.82
CA THR A 292 7.60 -12.17 -26.86
C THR A 292 7.27 -12.89 -25.54
N PRO A 293 7.68 -12.38 -24.35
CA PRO A 293 7.25 -12.94 -23.07
C PRO A 293 5.73 -12.92 -22.87
N SER A 294 5.06 -11.82 -23.21
CA SER A 294 3.61 -11.69 -23.11
C SER A 294 2.87 -12.70 -23.98
N ASP A 295 3.24 -12.81 -25.25
CA ASP A 295 2.66 -13.77 -26.18
C ASP A 295 2.85 -15.23 -25.69
N LEU A 296 4.02 -15.55 -25.10
CA LEU A 296 4.21 -16.85 -24.48
C LEU A 296 3.29 -17.04 -23.28
N SER A 297 3.20 -16.06 -22.35
CA SER A 297 2.34 -16.16 -21.17
C SER A 297 0.89 -16.41 -21.58
N HIS A 298 0.37 -15.72 -22.60
CA HIS A 298 -0.99 -15.97 -23.13
C HIS A 298 -1.16 -17.39 -23.68
N ARG A 299 -0.17 -17.92 -24.39
CA ARG A 299 -0.20 -19.34 -24.86
C ARG A 299 -0.18 -20.34 -23.72
N LEU A 300 0.34 -19.96 -22.56
CA LEU A 300 0.31 -20.73 -21.34
C LEU A 300 -0.95 -20.47 -20.48
N SER A 301 -1.95 -19.79 -21.04
CA SER A 301 -3.19 -19.38 -20.35
C SER A 301 -2.96 -18.53 -19.09
N SER A 302 -1.97 -17.65 -19.16
CA SER A 302 -1.51 -16.76 -18.09
C SER A 302 -1.27 -15.37 -18.67
N ASP A 303 -0.86 -14.41 -17.83
CA ASP A 303 -0.48 -13.07 -18.25
C ASP A 303 0.94 -12.71 -17.80
N CYS A 304 1.41 -11.53 -18.18
CA CYS A 304 2.69 -10.99 -17.74
C CYS A 304 2.57 -10.28 -16.40
N GLY A 305 3.60 -10.44 -15.57
CA GLY A 305 3.88 -9.57 -14.43
C GLY A 305 5.19 -8.82 -14.61
N LEU A 306 5.30 -7.65 -13.99
CA LEU A 306 6.48 -6.83 -14.10
C LEU A 306 6.88 -6.23 -12.74
N TRP A 307 8.18 -6.23 -12.47
CA TRP A 307 8.79 -5.49 -11.38
C TRP A 307 9.07 -4.04 -11.82
N LEU A 308 8.87 -3.09 -10.93
CA LEU A 308 9.31 -1.71 -11.08
C LEU A 308 9.67 -1.13 -9.71
N GLY A 309 10.86 -0.55 -9.60
CA GLY A 309 11.26 0.18 -8.40
C GLY A 309 10.87 1.65 -8.50
N PRO A 310 9.88 2.17 -7.76
CA PRO A 310 9.51 3.58 -7.80
C PRO A 310 10.67 4.56 -7.63
N ARG A 311 11.70 4.15 -6.88
CA ARG A 311 12.93 4.92 -6.66
C ARG A 311 14.02 4.70 -7.72
N GLY A 312 13.82 3.78 -8.66
CA GLY A 312 14.83 3.26 -9.58
C GLY A 312 15.32 1.85 -9.19
N GLY A 313 16.22 1.28 -9.97
CA GLY A 313 16.83 -0.03 -9.66
C GLY A 313 17.83 0.05 -8.51
N TYR A 314 17.89 -0.98 -7.69
CA TYR A 314 18.68 -1.00 -6.44
C TYR A 314 20.16 -0.63 -6.60
N ASN A 315 20.75 -0.93 -7.74
CA ASN A 315 22.17 -0.62 -7.98
C ASN A 315 22.41 0.75 -8.64
N TYR A 316 21.33 1.48 -8.98
CA TYR A 316 21.42 2.64 -9.86
C TYR A 316 20.65 3.88 -9.39
N PHE A 317 20.13 3.89 -8.18
CA PHE A 317 19.25 4.96 -7.68
C PHE A 317 19.70 6.37 -8.05
N ILE A 318 20.87 6.76 -7.57
CA ILE A 318 21.35 8.13 -7.74
C ILE A 318 21.68 8.44 -9.21
N LYS A 319 22.25 7.49 -9.95
CA LYS A 319 22.59 7.70 -11.37
C LYS A 319 21.33 7.84 -12.19
N PHE A 320 20.35 6.97 -11.95
CA PHE A 320 19.07 6.99 -12.65
C PHE A 320 18.27 8.26 -12.32
N ALA A 321 18.23 8.67 -11.05
CA ALA A 321 17.56 9.90 -10.64
C ALA A 321 18.18 11.14 -11.30
N ARG A 322 19.52 11.22 -11.38
CA ARG A 322 20.20 12.31 -12.11
C ARG A 322 19.87 12.29 -13.60
N PHE A 323 19.92 11.13 -14.22
CA PHE A 323 19.55 10.99 -15.63
C PHE A 323 18.11 11.45 -15.89
N LEU A 324 17.16 11.10 -15.02
CA LEU A 324 15.77 11.54 -15.14
C LEU A 324 15.65 13.06 -14.93
N GLU A 325 16.34 13.63 -13.94
CA GLU A 325 16.34 15.08 -13.68
C GLU A 325 16.92 15.86 -14.86
N GLU A 326 18.07 15.46 -15.38
CA GLU A 326 18.75 16.07 -16.53
C GLU A 326 17.87 16.06 -17.82
N ASN A 327 17.00 15.07 -17.93
CA ASN A 327 16.06 14.93 -19.07
C ASN A 327 14.65 15.46 -18.79
N GLY A 328 14.44 16.18 -17.69
CA GLY A 328 13.15 16.77 -17.35
C GLY A 328 12.06 15.73 -17.00
N ASN A 329 12.45 14.54 -16.55
CA ASN A 329 11.56 13.42 -16.27
C ASN A 329 11.27 13.22 -14.78
N GLY A 330 11.75 14.09 -13.93
CA GLY A 330 11.61 14.00 -12.49
C GLY A 330 12.60 14.91 -11.78
N LYS A 331 12.78 14.72 -10.50
CA LYS A 331 13.71 15.49 -9.66
C LYS A 331 14.46 14.56 -8.70
N LEU A 332 15.75 14.81 -8.53
CA LEU A 332 16.58 14.10 -7.55
C LEU A 332 16.14 14.46 -6.13
N ASN A 333 15.79 13.47 -5.34
CA ASN A 333 15.64 13.61 -3.90
C ASN A 333 17.03 13.62 -3.24
N ARG A 334 17.50 14.79 -2.80
CA ARG A 334 18.86 14.95 -2.26
C ARG A 334 18.99 14.37 -0.85
N ASN A 335 17.87 14.13 -0.15
CA ASN A 335 17.88 13.55 1.19
C ASN A 335 18.04 12.02 1.15
N SER A 336 17.43 11.35 0.17
CA SER A 336 17.50 9.88 0.02
C SER A 336 18.39 9.42 -1.13
N SER A 337 18.95 10.36 -1.92
CA SER A 337 19.81 10.07 -3.08
C SER A 337 19.15 9.19 -4.15
N ASP A 338 17.88 9.40 -4.37
CA ASP A 338 17.06 8.72 -5.38
C ASP A 338 16.08 9.70 -6.04
N ILE A 339 15.14 9.21 -6.85
CA ILE A 339 14.12 10.06 -7.48
C ILE A 339 13.07 10.52 -6.47
N CYS A 340 12.60 11.75 -6.57
CA CYS A 340 11.43 12.22 -5.83
C CYS A 340 10.17 11.50 -6.33
N THR A 341 9.72 10.51 -5.59
CA THR A 341 8.58 9.66 -5.95
C THR A 341 7.22 10.36 -5.87
N ASN A 342 7.15 11.58 -5.34
CA ASN A 342 5.97 12.44 -5.40
C ASN A 342 6.02 13.50 -6.50
N HIS A 343 7.13 13.63 -7.25
CA HIS A 343 7.26 14.69 -8.26
C HIS A 343 6.22 14.55 -9.37
N LYS A 344 5.42 15.59 -9.60
CA LYS A 344 4.26 15.57 -10.52
C LYS A 344 4.62 14.98 -11.89
N VAL A 345 5.65 15.50 -12.55
CA VAL A 345 6.05 15.03 -13.89
C VAL A 345 6.47 13.56 -13.86
N TYR A 346 7.20 13.13 -12.82
CA TYR A 346 7.59 11.74 -12.67
C TYR A 346 6.38 10.82 -12.52
N CYS A 347 5.44 11.16 -11.65
CA CYS A 347 4.22 10.40 -11.40
C CYS A 347 3.32 10.33 -12.64
N GLU A 348 3.15 11.43 -13.38
CA GLU A 348 2.36 11.46 -14.62
C GLU A 348 2.97 10.56 -15.70
N LYS A 349 4.30 10.59 -15.85
CA LYS A 349 5.00 9.71 -16.79
C LYS A 349 4.96 8.25 -16.36
N LEU A 350 5.11 7.96 -15.07
CA LEU A 350 4.95 6.59 -14.55
C LEU A 350 3.54 6.06 -14.78
N LYS A 351 2.52 6.87 -14.50
CA LYS A 351 1.14 6.50 -14.80
C LYS A 351 0.97 6.11 -16.26
N THR A 352 1.48 6.94 -17.17
CA THR A 352 1.45 6.64 -18.60
C THR A 352 2.16 5.34 -18.93
N PHE A 353 3.34 5.10 -18.35
CA PHE A 353 4.11 3.87 -18.55
C PHE A 353 3.36 2.62 -18.05
N PHE A 354 2.76 2.67 -16.86
CA PHE A 354 1.97 1.56 -16.33
C PHE A 354 0.79 1.22 -17.24
N LEU A 355 0.04 2.25 -17.67
CA LEU A 355 -1.12 2.06 -18.53
C LEU A 355 -0.73 1.53 -19.92
N ASP A 356 0.38 2.02 -20.48
CA ASP A 356 0.92 1.52 -21.76
C ASP A 356 1.32 0.04 -21.65
N CYS A 357 2.03 -0.36 -20.61
CA CYS A 357 2.41 -1.75 -20.39
C CYS A 357 1.19 -2.65 -20.19
N GLN A 358 0.19 -2.24 -19.42
CA GLN A 358 -1.05 -2.98 -19.25
C GLN A 358 -1.82 -3.14 -20.57
N GLN A 359 -1.81 -2.12 -21.41
CA GLN A 359 -2.51 -2.15 -22.69
C GLN A 359 -1.77 -2.99 -23.74
N ARG A 360 -0.45 -2.86 -23.84
CA ARG A 360 0.36 -3.49 -24.90
C ARG A 360 0.75 -4.92 -24.60
N PHE A 361 0.99 -5.24 -23.34
CA PHE A 361 1.56 -6.51 -22.90
C PHE A 361 0.66 -7.29 -21.94
N ASP A 362 -0.57 -6.82 -21.71
CA ASP A 362 -1.54 -7.41 -20.78
C ASP A 362 -0.98 -7.66 -19.38
N VAL A 363 -0.15 -6.72 -18.87
CA VAL A 363 0.41 -6.82 -17.53
C VAL A 363 -0.72 -6.82 -16.49
N ASN A 364 -0.83 -7.90 -15.71
CA ASN A 364 -1.82 -8.07 -14.65
C ASN A 364 -1.22 -8.14 -13.23
N TYR A 365 0.09 -7.97 -13.12
CA TYR A 365 0.79 -7.93 -11.85
C TYR A 365 1.90 -6.88 -11.86
N TRP A 366 1.96 -6.10 -10.81
CA TRP A 366 3.03 -5.14 -10.56
C TRP A 366 3.66 -5.38 -9.19
N LYS A 367 4.96 -5.66 -9.18
CA LYS A 367 5.79 -5.61 -7.98
C LYS A 367 6.40 -4.22 -7.89
N LEU A 368 5.87 -3.38 -7.02
CA LEU A 368 6.34 -2.00 -6.83
C LEU A 368 7.31 -1.97 -5.65
N ASP A 369 8.61 -1.91 -5.97
CA ASP A 369 9.67 -2.17 -5.02
C ASP A 369 10.50 -0.93 -4.71
N GLY A 370 10.34 -0.44 -3.49
CA GLY A 370 11.08 0.70 -2.98
C GLY A 370 10.42 2.06 -3.22
N PHE A 371 9.59 2.48 -2.28
CA PHE A 371 9.06 3.84 -2.21
C PHE A 371 10.01 4.76 -1.42
N SER A 372 9.86 6.08 -1.57
CA SER A 372 10.61 7.05 -0.78
C SER A 372 9.66 7.81 0.15
N ALA A 373 9.74 7.50 1.43
CA ALA A 373 8.95 8.18 2.47
C ALA A 373 9.66 9.41 3.06
N ARG A 374 10.89 9.69 2.64
CA ARG A 374 11.66 10.83 3.17
C ARG A 374 11.41 12.07 2.33
N PRO A 375 10.95 13.18 2.93
CA PRO A 375 10.83 14.44 2.20
C PRO A 375 12.21 14.88 1.69
N PRO A 376 12.29 15.49 0.49
CA PRO A 376 13.53 16.11 0.02
C PRO A 376 13.94 17.25 0.95
N GLN A 377 15.22 17.58 0.97
CA GLN A 377 15.67 18.82 1.60
C GLN A 377 14.92 19.99 0.96
N PRO A 378 14.58 21.03 1.74
CA PRO A 378 13.91 22.20 1.21
C PRO A 378 14.68 22.73 -0.01
N ASP A 379 14.00 22.85 -1.14
CA ASP A 379 14.57 23.54 -2.28
C ASP A 379 14.70 25.01 -1.90
N PRO A 380 15.89 25.64 -2.02
CA PRO A 380 16.05 27.06 -1.80
C PRO A 380 15.09 27.94 -2.63
N GLN A 381 14.53 27.38 -3.70
CA GLN A 381 13.55 28.04 -4.58
C GLN A 381 12.08 27.81 -4.17
N GLY A 382 11.82 27.11 -3.07
CA GLY A 382 10.47 26.95 -2.52
C GLY A 382 9.53 26.01 -3.27
N ASN A 383 10.05 25.17 -4.16
CA ASN A 383 9.23 24.24 -4.95
C ASN A 383 8.73 23.01 -4.16
N TYR A 384 9.15 22.86 -2.93
CA TYR A 384 8.68 21.80 -2.03
C TYR A 384 8.19 22.42 -0.74
N ILE A 385 6.93 22.21 -0.47
CA ILE A 385 6.37 22.45 0.85
C ILE A 385 6.75 21.26 1.72
N SER A 386 7.97 21.26 2.24
CA SER A 386 8.33 20.41 3.38
C SER A 386 7.81 21.14 4.62
N GLY A 387 6.55 20.95 4.91
CA GLY A 387 5.90 21.51 6.09
C GLY A 387 5.08 20.43 6.78
N GLY A 388 4.35 20.83 7.80
CA GLY A 388 3.66 19.89 8.67
C GLY A 388 4.62 19.19 9.63
N TYR A 389 4.07 18.43 10.56
CA TYR A 389 4.88 17.68 11.50
C TYR A 389 5.72 16.62 10.77
N GLN A 390 7.04 16.67 10.95
CA GLN A 390 8.01 15.74 10.34
C GLN A 390 7.84 15.51 8.82
N GLY A 391 7.44 16.52 8.07
CA GLY A 391 7.32 16.41 6.61
C GLY A 391 6.03 15.73 6.14
N MET A 392 4.98 15.73 6.94
CA MET A 392 3.71 15.07 6.64
C MET A 392 3.00 15.60 5.40
N TYR A 393 3.19 16.86 5.02
CA TYR A 393 2.66 17.37 3.74
C TYR A 393 3.23 16.62 2.56
N TYR A 394 4.55 16.32 2.60
CA TYR A 394 5.20 15.51 1.57
C TYR A 394 4.64 14.08 1.54
N VAL A 395 4.49 13.45 2.70
CA VAL A 395 4.00 12.06 2.82
C VAL A 395 2.57 11.94 2.29
N THR A 396 1.72 12.91 2.64
CA THR A 396 0.34 12.96 2.14
C THR A 396 0.31 13.10 0.62
N GLU A 397 1.01 14.10 0.07
CA GLU A 397 1.07 14.31 -1.39
C GLU A 397 1.63 13.09 -2.13
N HIS A 398 2.65 12.46 -1.55
CA HIS A 398 3.23 11.23 -2.10
C HIS A 398 2.18 10.14 -2.27
N TRP A 399 1.46 9.79 -1.20
CA TRP A 399 0.47 8.73 -1.27
C TRP A 399 -0.77 9.10 -2.06
N GLU A 400 -1.23 10.34 -2.02
CA GLU A 400 -2.32 10.80 -2.88
C GLU A 400 -2.00 10.62 -4.37
N ARG A 401 -0.79 10.99 -4.83
CA ARG A 401 -0.38 10.80 -6.22
C ARG A 401 -0.27 9.32 -6.59
N TRP A 402 0.25 8.49 -5.70
CA TRP A 402 0.34 7.04 -5.93
C TRP A 402 -1.03 6.35 -5.93
N ILE A 403 -1.95 6.78 -5.08
CA ILE A 403 -3.34 6.31 -5.09
C ILE A 403 -4.02 6.64 -6.43
N ASP A 404 -3.81 7.84 -6.97
CA ASP A 404 -4.32 8.22 -8.31
C ASP A 404 -3.74 7.30 -9.41
N ILE A 405 -2.47 6.93 -9.30
CA ILE A 405 -1.83 5.98 -10.23
C ILE A 405 -2.48 4.60 -10.08
N PHE A 406 -2.60 4.07 -8.86
CA PHE A 406 -3.20 2.76 -8.61
C PHE A 406 -4.65 2.71 -9.10
N GLN A 407 -5.42 3.76 -8.86
CA GLN A 407 -6.80 3.85 -9.33
C GLN A 407 -6.88 3.84 -10.87
N ALA A 408 -6.00 4.58 -11.54
CA ALA A 408 -5.95 4.59 -13.01
C ALA A 408 -5.59 3.21 -13.57
N MET A 409 -4.61 2.51 -12.96
CA MET A 409 -4.20 1.16 -13.35
C MET A 409 -5.35 0.17 -13.20
N ARG A 410 -6.09 0.24 -12.07
CA ARG A 410 -7.26 -0.61 -11.83
C ARG A 410 -8.41 -0.33 -12.78
N ASN A 411 -8.73 0.94 -13.00
CA ASN A 411 -9.81 1.33 -13.91
C ASN A 411 -9.54 0.77 -15.31
N GLN A 412 -8.33 0.96 -15.84
CA GLN A 412 -7.97 0.46 -17.16
C GLN A 412 -8.03 -1.06 -17.25
N ARG A 413 -7.48 -1.78 -16.27
CA ARG A 413 -7.48 -3.25 -16.28
C ARG A 413 -8.89 -3.80 -16.03
N GLY A 414 -9.69 -3.14 -15.19
CA GLY A 414 -11.07 -3.50 -14.89
C GLY A 414 -12.00 -3.47 -16.10
N GLU A 415 -11.70 -2.68 -17.12
CA GLU A 415 -12.43 -2.66 -18.40
C GLU A 415 -12.30 -3.99 -19.18
N LYS A 416 -11.19 -4.69 -19.00
CA LYS A 416 -10.94 -6.00 -19.60
C LYS A 416 -11.26 -7.15 -18.64
N ARG A 417 -10.60 -7.17 -17.51
CA ARG A 417 -10.65 -8.20 -16.47
C ARG A 417 -10.29 -7.58 -15.12
N ASN A 418 -10.98 -7.97 -14.07
CA ASN A 418 -10.68 -7.49 -12.71
C ASN A 418 -9.66 -8.41 -12.03
N ASP A 419 -8.50 -8.59 -12.64
CA ASP A 419 -7.45 -9.53 -12.21
C ASP A 419 -6.10 -8.86 -11.88
N LEU A 420 -6.06 -7.52 -11.83
CA LEU A 420 -4.86 -6.78 -11.51
C LEU A 420 -4.43 -7.01 -10.07
N TRP A 421 -3.18 -7.40 -9.87
CA TRP A 421 -2.55 -7.45 -8.57
C TRP A 421 -1.45 -6.40 -8.45
N ILE A 422 -1.57 -5.52 -7.46
CA ILE A 422 -0.55 -4.54 -7.10
C ILE A 422 0.06 -4.96 -5.78
N ASN A 423 1.35 -5.29 -5.79
CA ASN A 423 2.13 -5.66 -4.63
C ASN A 423 3.05 -4.49 -4.23
N LEU A 424 2.81 -3.94 -3.05
CA LEU A 424 3.62 -2.85 -2.49
C LEU A 424 4.70 -3.46 -1.60
N THR A 425 5.97 -3.35 -2.00
CA THR A 425 7.03 -4.01 -1.25
C THR A 425 7.77 -3.06 -0.32
N CYS A 426 9.01 -2.66 -0.61
CA CYS A 426 9.86 -1.98 0.36
C CYS A 426 9.46 -0.54 0.66
N TYR A 427 9.64 -0.15 1.91
CA TYR A 427 9.50 1.22 2.43
C TYR A 427 8.06 1.75 2.41
N VAL A 428 7.11 0.87 2.71
CA VAL A 428 5.68 1.16 2.82
C VAL A 428 5.24 0.92 4.26
N ASN A 429 4.65 1.91 4.91
CA ASN A 429 4.05 1.68 6.22
C ASN A 429 2.91 0.64 6.11
N PRO A 430 2.81 -0.33 7.03
CA PRO A 430 1.85 -1.43 6.91
C PRO A 430 0.43 -1.01 7.31
N SER A 431 -0.11 -0.04 6.57
CA SER A 431 -1.49 0.41 6.74
C SER A 431 -2.47 -0.48 5.98
N PRO A 432 -3.51 -1.02 6.64
CA PRO A 432 -4.50 -1.86 5.97
C PRO A 432 -5.35 -1.09 4.95
N TRP A 433 -5.39 0.23 5.05
CA TRP A 433 -6.12 1.06 4.06
C TRP A 433 -5.48 1.11 2.69
N PHE A 434 -4.22 0.67 2.52
CA PHE A 434 -3.67 0.41 1.19
C PHE A 434 -4.44 -0.64 0.41
N LEU A 435 -5.13 -1.54 1.11
CA LEU A 435 -5.86 -2.65 0.48
C LEU A 435 -7.06 -2.22 -0.36
N GLN A 436 -7.46 -0.95 -0.28
CA GLN A 436 -8.43 -0.36 -1.21
C GLN A 436 -7.88 -0.31 -2.65
N TRP A 437 -6.55 -0.30 -2.84
CA TRP A 437 -5.90 -0.17 -4.14
C TRP A 437 -4.82 -1.21 -4.40
N GLY A 438 -4.01 -1.55 -3.40
CA GLY A 438 -3.01 -2.60 -3.42
C GLY A 438 -3.59 -3.93 -2.93
N ASN A 439 -3.04 -5.06 -3.39
CA ASN A 439 -3.51 -6.38 -2.99
C ASN A 439 -2.68 -6.95 -1.85
N SER A 440 -1.42 -6.54 -1.75
CA SER A 440 -0.49 -7.02 -0.74
C SER A 440 0.54 -5.96 -0.36
N VAL A 441 1.02 -6.04 0.87
CA VAL A 441 2.10 -5.22 1.41
C VAL A 441 3.18 -6.14 1.97
N TRP A 442 4.45 -5.85 1.66
CA TRP A 442 5.56 -6.63 2.20
C TRP A 442 5.71 -6.47 3.71
N MET A 443 6.11 -7.56 4.35
CA MET A 443 6.46 -7.58 5.78
C MET A 443 7.73 -6.76 6.04
N GLN A 444 7.58 -5.50 6.39
CA GLN A 444 8.65 -4.50 6.46
C GLN A 444 9.78 -4.83 7.47
N ASN A 445 9.52 -5.68 8.44
CA ASN A 445 10.46 -6.10 9.50
C ASN A 445 11.27 -7.37 9.14
N SER A 446 11.19 -7.83 7.90
CA SER A 446 11.84 -9.07 7.43
C SER A 446 12.89 -8.76 6.36
N GLN A 447 13.83 -9.65 6.18
CA GLN A 447 14.68 -9.73 5.00
C GLN A 447 14.10 -10.77 4.05
N ASP A 448 14.37 -10.63 2.76
CA ASP A 448 13.99 -11.64 1.76
C ASP A 448 14.58 -13.00 2.13
N ILE A 449 15.86 -12.98 2.51
CA ILE A 449 16.65 -14.13 2.92
C ILE A 449 17.16 -13.87 4.32
N GLY A 450 16.61 -14.55 5.31
CA GLY A 450 17.02 -14.43 6.69
C GLY A 450 17.21 -15.79 7.35
N ARG A 451 18.13 -15.86 8.30
CA ARG A 451 18.37 -17.06 9.12
C ARG A 451 18.69 -16.66 10.55
N LEU A 452 18.27 -17.46 11.49
CA LEU A 452 18.80 -17.40 12.84
C LEU A 452 20.22 -17.97 12.83
N ASN A 453 21.17 -17.28 13.47
CA ASN A 453 22.54 -17.80 13.59
C ASN A 453 22.67 -18.69 14.83
N VAL A 454 22.04 -19.86 14.78
CA VAL A 454 22.03 -20.86 15.87
C VAL A 454 22.69 -22.14 15.41
N LYS A 455 23.94 -22.36 15.77
CA LYS A 455 24.79 -23.48 15.29
C LYS A 455 24.19 -24.87 15.47
N ARG A 456 23.30 -25.10 16.42
CA ARG A 456 22.66 -26.40 16.70
C ARG A 456 21.47 -26.72 15.81
N LEU A 457 20.95 -25.74 15.08
CA LEU A 457 19.82 -25.91 14.16
C LEU A 457 20.29 -26.25 12.76
N SER A 458 19.52 -27.05 12.03
CA SER A 458 19.70 -27.22 10.59
C SER A 458 19.52 -25.89 9.86
N GLN A 459 19.96 -25.82 8.60
CA GLN A 459 19.75 -24.61 7.80
C GLN A 459 18.26 -24.33 7.56
N LEU A 460 17.47 -25.38 7.36
CA LEU A 460 16.02 -25.28 7.21
C LEU A 460 15.37 -24.77 8.50
N ASP A 461 15.71 -25.33 9.66
CA ASP A 461 15.16 -24.88 10.94
C ASP A 461 15.51 -23.42 11.23
N GLN A 462 16.72 -22.98 10.88
CA GLN A 462 17.12 -21.59 11.03
C GLN A 462 16.30 -20.65 10.14
N LEU A 463 15.99 -21.05 8.90
CA LEU A 463 15.16 -20.31 7.97
C LEU A 463 13.71 -20.22 8.47
N LEU A 464 13.11 -21.34 8.84
CA LEU A 464 11.73 -21.41 9.33
C LEU A 464 11.55 -20.62 10.63
N SER A 465 12.44 -20.81 11.60
CA SER A 465 12.40 -20.07 12.88
C SER A 465 12.61 -18.56 12.69
N TYR A 466 13.48 -18.16 11.76
CA TYR A 466 13.64 -16.74 11.42
C TYR A 466 12.32 -16.15 10.90
N ARG A 467 11.65 -16.85 10.00
CA ARG A 467 10.40 -16.36 9.41
C ARG A 467 9.28 -16.31 10.43
N ASP A 468 9.15 -17.33 11.29
CA ASP A 468 8.17 -17.34 12.39
C ASP A 468 8.41 -16.21 13.38
N ASP A 469 9.67 -15.95 13.74
CA ASP A 469 10.05 -14.82 14.60
C ASP A 469 9.66 -13.46 13.98
N ARG A 470 9.78 -13.31 12.64
CA ARG A 470 9.35 -12.07 11.96
C ARG A 470 7.84 -11.90 11.96
N TYR A 471 7.06 -12.97 11.77
CA TYR A 471 5.60 -12.93 11.90
C TYR A 471 5.16 -12.59 13.33
N PHE A 472 5.79 -13.23 14.33
CA PHE A 472 5.52 -12.92 15.73
C PHE A 472 5.86 -11.45 16.07
N ASP A 473 7.02 -10.97 15.66
CA ASP A 473 7.42 -9.59 15.86
C ASP A 473 6.44 -8.60 15.20
N PHE A 474 6.00 -8.88 13.97
CA PHE A 474 5.05 -8.03 13.24
C PHE A 474 3.69 -7.96 13.95
N VAL A 475 3.12 -9.11 14.32
CA VAL A 475 1.73 -9.22 14.83
C VAL A 475 1.65 -8.95 16.32
N LYS A 476 2.61 -9.44 17.13
CA LYS A 476 2.55 -9.39 18.61
C LYS A 476 3.43 -8.30 19.20
N THR A 477 4.72 -8.23 18.82
CA THR A 477 5.65 -7.27 19.42
C THR A 477 5.37 -5.86 18.94
N ARG A 478 5.21 -5.70 17.63
CA ARG A 478 4.93 -4.40 16.99
C ARG A 478 3.44 -4.13 16.84
N ALA A 479 2.62 -5.15 16.93
CA ALA A 479 1.16 -5.08 16.93
C ALA A 479 0.56 -4.38 15.70
N PHE A 480 1.17 -4.51 14.53
CA PHE A 480 0.59 -3.96 13.30
C PHE A 480 -0.77 -4.59 13.00
N GLN A 481 -1.76 -3.75 12.78
CA GLN A 481 -3.11 -4.17 12.45
C GLN A 481 -3.22 -4.34 10.93
N PHE A 482 -2.82 -5.52 10.45
CA PHE A 482 -2.81 -5.86 9.01
C PHE A 482 -3.17 -7.34 8.81
N PRO A 483 -4.17 -7.66 7.92
CA PRO A 483 -4.59 -9.04 7.68
C PRO A 483 -3.46 -9.90 7.07
N LEU A 484 -3.19 -11.07 7.63
CA LEU A 484 -2.11 -11.95 7.18
C LEU A 484 -2.27 -12.40 5.73
N ALA A 485 -3.51 -12.55 5.23
CA ALA A 485 -3.77 -12.93 3.85
C ALA A 485 -3.15 -11.96 2.82
N HIS A 486 -3.01 -10.69 3.19
CA HIS A 486 -2.44 -9.64 2.34
C HIS A 486 -0.99 -9.31 2.67
N LEU A 487 -0.40 -10.02 3.64
CA LEU A 487 1.00 -9.82 4.02
C LEU A 487 1.92 -10.62 3.09
N TYR A 488 2.74 -9.90 2.34
CA TYR A 488 3.65 -10.50 1.38
C TYR A 488 5.04 -10.76 1.97
N ASN A 489 5.59 -11.90 1.64
CA ASN A 489 6.98 -12.26 1.79
C ASN A 489 7.49 -12.87 0.48
N HIS A 490 8.81 -12.86 0.29
CA HIS A 490 9.46 -13.57 -0.82
C HIS A 490 9.51 -15.08 -0.54
N ASP A 491 8.35 -15.72 -0.49
CA ASP A 491 8.21 -17.15 -0.24
C ASP A 491 7.22 -17.76 -1.25
N PRO A 492 7.44 -19.00 -1.71
CA PRO A 492 8.62 -19.83 -1.43
C PRO A 492 9.82 -19.52 -2.36
N ILE A 493 11.04 -19.59 -1.82
CA ILE A 493 12.28 -19.41 -2.58
C ILE A 493 13.01 -20.76 -2.71
N TYR A 494 13.21 -21.23 -3.93
CA TYR A 494 14.05 -22.38 -4.28
C TYR A 494 14.71 -22.14 -5.63
N GLY A 495 15.69 -21.23 -5.65
CA GLY A 495 16.30 -20.68 -6.85
C GLY A 495 17.82 -20.68 -6.83
N ASN A 496 18.42 -20.69 -8.02
CA ASN A 496 19.86 -20.80 -8.26
C ASN A 496 20.69 -19.69 -7.58
N THR A 497 20.11 -18.48 -7.45
CA THR A 497 20.82 -17.31 -6.90
C THR A 497 20.56 -17.14 -5.40
N ALA A 498 19.69 -17.93 -4.81
CA ALA A 498 19.36 -17.88 -3.38
C ALA A 498 19.24 -19.31 -2.83
N ASN A 499 20.37 -19.87 -2.52
CA ASN A 499 20.42 -21.18 -1.86
C ASN A 499 20.22 -21.01 -0.35
N LEU A 500 18.95 -20.82 0.09
CA LEU A 500 18.61 -20.47 1.46
C LEU A 500 18.88 -21.56 2.48
N ALA A 501 18.49 -22.79 2.14
CA ALA A 501 18.64 -23.94 3.01
C ALA A 501 19.54 -25.02 2.41
N GLY A 502 20.34 -24.68 1.42
CA GLY A 502 21.06 -25.66 0.63
C GLY A 502 20.12 -26.42 -0.33
N LYS A 503 20.60 -27.49 -0.91
CA LYS A 503 19.73 -28.40 -1.65
C LYS A 503 18.90 -29.17 -0.63
N MET A 504 17.60 -28.86 -0.57
CA MET A 504 16.64 -29.60 0.24
C MET A 504 16.38 -30.95 -0.38
N ASN A 505 16.35 -32.01 0.43
CA ASN A 505 15.73 -33.27 0.04
C ASN A 505 14.19 -33.08 -0.04
N ASP A 506 13.46 -34.11 -0.47
CA ASP A 506 12.02 -33.99 -0.69
C ASP A 506 11.22 -33.75 0.60
N ASP A 507 11.63 -34.37 1.71
CA ASP A 507 10.97 -34.15 3.03
C ASP A 507 11.23 -32.76 3.58
N GLU A 508 12.44 -32.24 3.46
CA GLU A 508 12.78 -30.86 3.84
C GLU A 508 12.01 -29.86 2.99
N PHE A 509 11.90 -30.08 1.69
CA PHE A 509 11.15 -29.22 0.80
C PHE A 509 9.65 -29.22 1.11
N ARG A 510 9.07 -30.39 1.40
CA ARG A 510 7.69 -30.52 1.86
C ARG A 510 7.47 -29.75 3.16
N THR A 511 8.35 -29.92 4.15
CA THR A 511 8.28 -29.19 5.44
C THR A 511 8.33 -27.69 5.22
N TYR A 512 9.25 -27.22 4.38
CA TYR A 512 9.36 -25.80 4.03
C TYR A 512 8.06 -25.24 3.46
N LEU A 513 7.49 -25.87 2.44
CA LEU A 513 6.27 -25.40 1.80
C LEU A 513 5.06 -25.46 2.73
N MET A 514 4.89 -26.52 3.51
CA MET A 514 3.77 -26.64 4.45
C MET A 514 3.82 -25.57 5.55
N MET A 515 5.00 -25.28 6.07
CA MET A 515 5.15 -24.20 7.07
C MET A 515 4.80 -22.84 6.48
N MET A 516 5.13 -22.58 5.20
CA MET A 516 4.70 -21.35 4.52
C MET A 516 3.18 -21.32 4.32
N ALA A 517 2.58 -22.44 3.91
CA ALA A 517 1.16 -22.56 3.62
C ALA A 517 0.26 -22.27 4.84
N THR A 518 0.70 -22.60 6.04
CA THR A 518 -0.06 -22.38 7.28
C THR A 518 -0.08 -20.92 7.74
N ARG A 519 0.66 -20.02 7.11
CA ARG A 519 0.70 -18.58 7.48
C ARG A 519 -0.45 -17.76 6.93
N GLY A 520 -1.32 -18.33 6.09
CA GLY A 520 -2.58 -17.70 5.65
C GLY A 520 -2.44 -16.69 4.51
N THR A 521 -1.30 -16.63 3.83
CA THR A 521 -1.15 -15.72 2.68
C THR A 521 -2.06 -16.11 1.51
N ALA A 522 -2.68 -15.12 0.87
CA ALA A 522 -3.47 -15.27 -0.35
C ALA A 522 -2.62 -15.35 -1.62
N PHE A 523 -1.31 -15.24 -1.50
CA PHE A 523 -0.44 -14.96 -2.60
C PHE A 523 0.84 -15.77 -2.51
N TRP A 524 1.07 -16.61 -3.53
CA TRP A 524 2.24 -17.45 -3.67
C TRP A 524 3.05 -17.05 -4.90
N GLU A 525 4.20 -16.45 -4.68
CA GLU A 525 5.14 -16.09 -5.70
C GLU A 525 6.28 -17.12 -5.73
N LEU A 526 6.26 -17.99 -6.76
CA LEU A 526 7.19 -19.08 -6.92
C LEU A 526 8.54 -18.56 -7.43
N TYR A 527 9.46 -18.34 -6.52
CA TYR A 527 10.85 -17.98 -6.84
C TYR A 527 11.69 -19.24 -7.10
N TYR A 528 11.32 -19.97 -8.16
CA TYR A 528 11.89 -21.27 -8.45
C TYR A 528 12.83 -21.25 -9.65
N SER A 529 13.94 -22.01 -9.55
CA SER A 529 14.72 -22.41 -10.71
C SER A 529 14.31 -23.80 -11.14
N TYR A 530 13.84 -23.97 -12.37
CA TYR A 530 13.29 -25.25 -12.84
C TYR A 530 14.29 -26.41 -12.78
N ASN A 531 15.60 -26.15 -12.98
CA ASN A 531 16.63 -27.17 -12.84
C ASN A 531 16.73 -27.74 -11.41
N MET A 532 16.53 -26.91 -10.39
CA MET A 532 16.46 -27.35 -8.99
C MET A 532 15.17 -28.13 -8.71
N MET A 533 14.06 -27.65 -9.27
CA MET A 533 12.74 -28.26 -9.11
C MET A 533 12.63 -29.61 -9.82
N ASN A 534 13.43 -29.88 -10.86
CA ASN A 534 13.47 -31.15 -11.58
C ASN A 534 14.22 -32.24 -10.80
N GLU A 535 14.88 -31.92 -9.68
CA GLU A 535 15.53 -32.89 -8.82
C GLU A 535 14.52 -33.52 -7.83
N GLY A 536 14.45 -34.85 -7.73
CA GLY A 536 13.51 -35.52 -6.83
C GLY A 536 12.04 -35.35 -7.23
N GLN A 537 11.17 -35.20 -6.25
CA GLN A 537 9.72 -35.06 -6.43
C GLN A 537 9.21 -33.64 -6.15
N LYS A 538 10.03 -32.61 -6.29
CA LYS A 538 9.70 -31.23 -5.86
C LYS A 538 8.50 -30.66 -6.56
N TRP A 539 8.32 -30.93 -7.87
CA TRP A 539 7.11 -30.49 -8.58
C TRP A 539 5.84 -31.15 -8.05
N VAL A 540 5.90 -32.46 -7.73
CA VAL A 540 4.75 -33.17 -7.13
C VAL A 540 4.42 -32.60 -5.76
N ILE A 541 5.44 -32.40 -4.91
CA ILE A 541 5.28 -31.85 -3.56
C ILE A 541 4.70 -30.45 -3.63
N ASN A 542 5.20 -29.62 -4.54
CA ASN A 542 4.68 -28.26 -4.73
C ASN A 542 3.20 -28.27 -5.17
N ALA A 543 2.84 -29.19 -6.08
CA ALA A 543 1.46 -29.34 -6.54
C ALA A 543 0.53 -29.78 -5.38
N ASP A 544 0.95 -30.78 -4.58
CA ASP A 544 0.19 -31.22 -3.40
C ASP A 544 -0.11 -30.07 -2.44
N VAL A 545 0.90 -29.23 -2.17
CA VAL A 545 0.74 -28.08 -1.26
C VAL A 545 -0.15 -27.00 -1.87
N LEU A 546 -0.02 -26.69 -3.16
CA LEU A 546 -0.88 -25.72 -3.85
C LEU A 546 -2.35 -26.18 -3.88
N HIS A 547 -2.61 -27.47 -4.12
CA HIS A 547 -3.96 -28.03 -4.03
C HIS A 547 -4.51 -27.91 -2.61
N TRP A 548 -3.70 -28.26 -1.59
CA TRP A 548 -4.11 -28.13 -0.20
C TRP A 548 -4.46 -26.68 0.17
N ILE A 549 -3.66 -25.69 -0.26
CA ILE A 549 -3.97 -24.26 -0.03
C ILE A 549 -5.27 -23.89 -0.72
N ASN A 550 -5.44 -24.27 -1.99
CA ASN A 550 -6.64 -23.95 -2.76
C ASN A 550 -7.91 -24.50 -2.08
N ASP A 551 -7.85 -25.75 -1.62
CA ASP A 551 -8.98 -26.42 -0.97
C ASP A 551 -9.32 -25.83 0.41
N ASN A 552 -8.35 -25.20 1.08
CA ASN A 552 -8.50 -24.61 2.40
C ASN A 552 -8.46 -23.07 2.39
N TYR A 553 -8.45 -22.43 1.21
CA TYR A 553 -8.25 -20.99 1.08
C TYR A 553 -9.29 -20.16 1.85
N GLU A 554 -10.55 -20.56 1.83
CA GLU A 554 -11.65 -19.88 2.54
C GLU A 554 -11.44 -19.84 4.07
N ILE A 555 -10.63 -20.75 4.61
CA ILE A 555 -10.23 -20.76 6.03
C ILE A 555 -8.94 -19.95 6.21
N LEU A 556 -7.95 -20.20 5.35
CA LEU A 556 -6.60 -19.62 5.46
C LEU A 556 -6.61 -18.09 5.34
N LYS A 557 -7.47 -17.53 4.48
CA LYS A 557 -7.59 -16.07 4.31
C LYS A 557 -8.00 -15.31 5.58
N HIS A 558 -8.55 -16.03 6.58
CA HIS A 558 -8.92 -15.49 7.89
C HIS A 558 -7.94 -15.89 8.99
N ALA A 559 -6.79 -16.47 8.64
CA ALA A 559 -5.79 -16.88 9.61
C ALA A 559 -5.29 -15.70 10.44
N LYS A 560 -5.08 -15.96 11.72
CA LYS A 560 -4.50 -15.04 12.68
C LYS A 560 -3.38 -15.74 13.44
N LEU A 561 -2.39 -14.98 13.86
CA LEU A 561 -1.40 -15.46 14.81
C LEU A 561 -1.98 -15.35 16.23
N ILE A 562 -2.11 -16.50 16.91
CA ILE A 562 -2.62 -16.59 18.28
C ILE A 562 -1.49 -16.35 19.29
#